data_3844e10741fb248ee2a5419961141e4b
#
_entry.id   3844e10741fb248ee2a5419961141e4b
#
_cell.length_a   1.000
_cell.length_b   1.000
_cell.length_c   1.000
_cell.angle_alpha   90.00
_cell.angle_beta   90.00
_cell.angle_gamma   90.00
#
_symmetry.space_group_name_H-M   'P 1'
#
loop_
_entity.id
_entity.type
_entity.pdbx_description
1 polymer ?
#
loop_
_entity_poly.entity_id
_entity_poly.type
_entity_poly.pdbx_seq_one_letter_code
_entity_poly.pdbx_strand_id
1 'polypeptide(L)'
;MNYNILALLLIALLAWTFILIWFSKKTKPERMKRQQLLAQIKEQFPIPSFKELLLTLEALNYDPSWCYFKTDTFESGSLSVSNTCFLQRENQWVVCLADTRCFCDEQSFDSEQEACENFVYKYFLLSKEEINWLKQ
;
A
#
# COMPACT_ATOMS: atom_id res chain seq x y z
N MET A 1 27.22 42.80 -24.06
CA MET A 1 26.60 41.70 -23.30
C MET A 1 27.53 41.34 -22.14
N ASN A 2 27.03 41.40 -20.90
CA ASN A 2 27.88 41.18 -19.72
C ASN A 2 28.25 39.70 -19.60
N TYR A 3 29.50 39.36 -19.89
CA TYR A 3 30.02 37.98 -19.77
C TYR A 3 29.75 37.33 -18.40
N ASN A 4 29.67 38.14 -17.35
CA ASN A 4 29.33 37.71 -15.99
C ASN A 4 27.90 37.17 -15.88
N ILE A 5 26.94 37.72 -16.61
CA ILE A 5 25.54 37.26 -16.60
C ILE A 5 25.42 35.89 -17.35
N LEU A 6 26.15 35.76 -18.45
CA LEU A 6 26.18 34.54 -19.22
C LEU A 6 26.80 33.37 -18.43
N ALA A 7 27.88 33.65 -17.71
CA ALA A 7 28.53 32.67 -16.84
C ALA A 7 27.62 32.24 -15.68
N LEU A 8 26.90 33.17 -15.05
CA LEU A 8 25.94 32.84 -13.99
C LEU A 8 24.76 31.97 -14.49
N LEU A 9 24.25 32.27 -15.69
CA LEU A 9 23.20 31.46 -16.30
C LEU A 9 23.67 30.04 -16.62
N LEU A 10 24.90 29.87 -17.11
CA LEU A 10 25.50 28.58 -17.37
C LEU A 10 25.68 27.76 -16.07
N ILE A 11 26.16 28.38 -15.01
CA ILE A 11 26.31 27.72 -13.70
C ILE A 11 24.97 27.31 -13.16
N ALA A 12 23.93 28.16 -13.24
CA ALA A 12 22.57 27.82 -12.81
C ALA A 12 21.98 26.63 -13.60
N LEU A 13 22.19 26.60 -14.91
CA LEU A 13 21.74 25.48 -15.78
C LEU A 13 22.44 24.17 -15.41
N LEU A 14 23.75 24.20 -15.16
CA LEU A 14 24.52 23.01 -14.76
C LEU A 14 24.09 22.52 -13.38
N ALA A 15 23.85 23.43 -12.43
CA ALA A 15 23.33 23.07 -11.10
C ALA A 15 21.93 22.43 -11.20
N TRP A 16 21.05 22.97 -12.04
CA TRP A 16 19.71 22.45 -12.27
C TRP A 16 19.73 21.04 -12.88
N THR A 17 20.56 20.83 -13.91
CA THR A 17 20.72 19.50 -14.53
C THR A 17 21.30 18.48 -13.54
N PHE A 18 22.24 18.88 -12.70
CA PHE A 18 22.80 18.02 -11.67
C PHE A 18 21.75 17.63 -10.62
N ILE A 19 20.92 18.57 -10.18
CA ILE A 19 19.80 18.31 -9.26
C ILE A 19 18.81 17.33 -9.89
N LEU A 20 18.42 17.51 -11.15
CA LEU A 20 17.51 16.61 -11.86
C LEU A 20 18.06 15.19 -11.97
N ILE A 21 19.34 15.04 -12.31
CA ILE A 21 20.02 13.74 -12.40
C ILE A 21 20.08 13.06 -11.02
N TRP A 22 20.40 13.83 -9.98
CA TRP A 22 20.49 13.33 -8.62
C TRP A 22 19.12 12.83 -8.11
N PHE A 23 18.05 13.61 -8.32
CA PHE A 23 16.67 13.21 -8.01
C PHE A 23 16.26 11.96 -8.78
N SER A 24 16.56 11.90 -10.07
CA SER A 24 16.25 10.73 -10.92
C SER A 24 16.96 9.47 -10.42
N LYS A 25 18.23 9.56 -10.01
CA LYS A 25 18.97 8.42 -9.47
C LYS A 25 18.44 7.94 -8.12
N LYS A 26 17.98 8.85 -7.26
CA LYS A 26 17.45 8.53 -5.94
C LYS A 26 16.06 7.84 -6.01
N THR A 27 15.21 8.25 -6.94
CA THR A 27 13.83 7.74 -7.06
C THR A 27 13.71 6.44 -7.88
N LYS A 28 14.67 6.13 -8.76
CA LYS A 28 14.66 4.91 -9.57
C LYS A 28 14.56 3.61 -8.76
N PRO A 29 15.39 3.39 -7.72
CA PRO A 29 15.35 2.12 -6.98
C PRO A 29 14.04 1.90 -6.24
N GLU A 30 13.41 2.96 -5.72
CA GLU A 30 12.12 2.87 -5.04
C GLU A 30 11.00 2.52 -6.01
N ARG A 31 10.99 3.13 -7.19
CA ARG A 31 10.02 2.81 -8.25
C ARG A 31 10.14 1.36 -8.70
N MET A 32 11.36 0.87 -8.88
CA MET A 32 11.59 -0.53 -9.27
C MET A 32 11.09 -1.50 -8.20
N LYS A 33 11.37 -1.24 -6.91
CA LYS A 33 10.86 -2.04 -5.80
C LYS A 33 9.33 -2.05 -5.76
N ARG A 34 8.70 -0.88 -5.97
CA ARG A 34 7.24 -0.77 -6.03
C ARG A 34 6.64 -1.57 -7.18
N GLN A 35 7.23 -1.50 -8.36
CA GLN A 35 6.79 -2.27 -9.53
C GLN A 35 6.95 -3.79 -9.32
N GLN A 36 8.06 -4.22 -8.70
CA GLN A 36 8.26 -5.62 -8.34
C GLN A 36 7.20 -6.11 -7.35
N LEU A 37 6.92 -5.31 -6.33
CA LEU A 37 5.86 -5.63 -5.36
C LEU A 37 4.49 -5.75 -6.04
N LEU A 38 4.14 -4.82 -6.91
CA LEU A 38 2.87 -4.86 -7.66
C LEU A 38 2.78 -6.10 -8.56
N ALA A 39 3.85 -6.49 -9.22
CA ALA A 39 3.88 -7.71 -10.02
C ALA A 39 3.69 -8.96 -9.15
N GLN A 40 4.35 -9.04 -8.01
CA GLN A 40 4.17 -10.13 -7.05
C GLN A 40 2.74 -10.19 -6.51
N ILE A 41 2.15 -9.04 -6.16
CA ILE A 41 0.75 -8.96 -5.74
C ILE A 41 -0.16 -9.49 -6.85
N LYS A 42 0.06 -9.08 -8.10
CA LYS A 42 -0.76 -9.50 -9.25
C LYS A 42 -0.75 -11.02 -9.47
N GLU A 43 0.38 -11.67 -9.24
CA GLU A 43 0.50 -13.13 -9.33
C GLU A 43 -0.35 -13.87 -8.30
N GLN A 44 -0.71 -13.21 -7.19
CA GLN A 44 -1.54 -13.79 -6.14
C GLN A 44 -3.05 -13.60 -6.36
N PHE A 45 -3.44 -12.76 -7.31
CA PHE A 45 -4.86 -12.50 -7.59
C PHE A 45 -5.48 -13.59 -8.52
N PRO A 46 -6.75 -13.94 -8.33
CA PRO A 46 -7.69 -13.46 -7.30
C PRO A 46 -7.41 -14.05 -5.92
N ILE A 47 -7.84 -13.38 -4.85
CA ILE A 47 -7.71 -13.83 -3.46
C ILE A 47 -9.10 -14.23 -2.96
N PRO A 48 -9.52 -15.48 -3.14
CA PRO A 48 -10.92 -15.90 -2.98
C PRO A 48 -11.38 -16.02 -1.52
N SER A 49 -10.44 -16.15 -0.58
CA SER A 49 -10.78 -16.41 0.82
C SER A 49 -9.73 -15.86 1.80
N PHE A 50 -10.14 -15.76 3.05
CA PHE A 50 -9.24 -15.37 4.14
C PHE A 50 -8.00 -16.27 4.27
N LYS A 51 -8.16 -17.57 4.03
CA LYS A 51 -7.03 -18.51 4.02
C LYS A 51 -6.01 -18.16 2.94
N GLU A 52 -6.49 -17.86 1.73
CA GLU A 52 -5.62 -17.43 0.63
C GLU A 52 -4.99 -16.04 0.90
N LEU A 53 -5.69 -15.15 1.60
CA LEU A 53 -5.13 -13.87 2.04
C LEU A 53 -3.91 -14.08 2.95
N LEU A 54 -3.99 -14.98 3.92
CA LEU A 54 -2.84 -15.28 4.80
C LEU A 54 -1.66 -15.85 4.02
N LEU A 55 -1.91 -16.77 3.10
CA LEU A 55 -0.87 -17.35 2.23
C LEU A 55 -0.27 -16.29 1.30
N THR A 56 -1.07 -15.37 0.81
CA THR A 56 -0.61 -14.23 -0.01
C THR A 56 0.34 -13.33 0.78
N LEU A 57 -0.02 -12.97 2.01
CA LEU A 57 0.85 -12.15 2.86
C LEU A 57 2.18 -12.85 3.16
N GLU A 58 2.13 -14.15 3.45
CA GLU A 58 3.32 -14.97 3.68
C GLU A 58 4.20 -15.06 2.41
N ALA A 59 3.61 -15.30 1.25
CA ALA A 59 4.31 -15.35 -0.04
C ALA A 59 5.00 -14.02 -0.40
N LEU A 60 4.42 -12.91 0.03
CA LEU A 60 4.99 -11.56 -0.12
C LEU A 60 6.02 -11.22 0.98
N ASN A 61 6.36 -12.16 1.86
CA ASN A 61 7.25 -11.98 3.01
C ASN A 61 6.77 -10.90 4.00
N TYR A 62 5.46 -10.80 4.20
CA TYR A 62 4.86 -9.93 5.20
C TYR A 62 4.34 -10.75 6.37
N ASP A 63 4.65 -10.30 7.59
CA ASP A 63 4.21 -10.94 8.81
C ASP A 63 2.75 -10.57 9.11
N PRO A 64 1.81 -11.55 9.12
CA PRO A 64 0.42 -11.30 9.48
C PRO A 64 0.22 -10.75 10.90
N SER A 65 1.20 -10.85 11.78
CA SER A 65 1.11 -10.29 13.16
C SER A 65 0.90 -8.77 13.20
N TRP A 66 1.23 -8.06 12.12
CA TRP A 66 0.96 -6.63 11.95
C TRP A 66 -0.49 -6.33 11.54
N CYS A 67 -1.29 -7.36 11.29
CA CYS A 67 -2.68 -7.25 10.90
C CYS A 67 -3.57 -7.75 12.04
N TYR A 68 -4.78 -7.24 12.11
CA TYR A 68 -5.77 -7.73 13.05
C TYR A 68 -6.84 -8.54 12.32
N PHE A 69 -7.01 -9.78 12.71
CA PHE A 69 -7.98 -10.70 12.14
C PHE A 69 -8.91 -11.19 13.23
N LYS A 70 -10.18 -10.79 13.19
CA LYS A 70 -11.16 -11.26 14.16
C LYS A 70 -12.57 -11.29 13.59
N THR A 71 -13.34 -12.23 14.10
CA THR A 71 -14.74 -12.42 13.74
C THR A 71 -15.71 -11.63 14.61
N ASP A 72 -15.23 -10.96 15.69
CA ASP A 72 -16.08 -10.35 16.69
C ASP A 72 -15.65 -8.96 17.14
N THR A 73 -16.29 -8.48 18.19
CA THR A 73 -16.19 -7.14 18.76
C THR A 73 -14.78 -6.67 19.08
N PHE A 74 -14.61 -5.36 19.01
CA PHE A 74 -13.41 -4.64 19.44
C PHE A 74 -13.05 -4.96 20.89
N GLU A 75 -11.85 -5.50 21.11
CA GLU A 75 -11.26 -5.62 22.43
C GLU A 75 -10.27 -4.46 22.64
N SER A 76 -10.66 -3.51 23.50
CA SER A 76 -9.81 -2.37 23.80
C SER A 76 -8.49 -2.83 24.45
N GLY A 77 -7.36 -2.37 23.91
CA GLY A 77 -6.03 -2.56 24.51
C GLY A 77 -5.08 -3.48 23.73
N SER A 78 -5.55 -4.23 22.73
CA SER A 78 -4.71 -5.17 21.99
C SER A 78 -4.24 -4.67 20.61
N LEU A 79 -4.70 -3.49 20.18
CA LEU A 79 -4.42 -2.97 18.84
C LEU A 79 -3.40 -1.83 18.89
N SER A 80 -2.38 -1.94 18.07
CA SER A 80 -1.49 -0.83 17.78
C SER A 80 -2.12 0.10 16.74
N VAL A 81 -1.74 1.37 16.77
CA VAL A 81 -2.19 2.38 15.80
C VAL A 81 -1.84 1.95 14.38
N SER A 82 -2.79 2.11 13.47
CA SER A 82 -2.62 1.90 12.01
C SER A 82 -2.53 0.44 11.55
N ASN A 83 -3.03 -0.52 12.32
CA ASN A 83 -3.16 -1.88 11.83
C ASN A 83 -4.30 -1.98 10.81
N THR A 84 -4.06 -2.66 9.69
CA THR A 84 -5.14 -3.05 8.79
C THR A 84 -5.88 -4.24 9.40
N CYS A 85 -7.21 -4.15 9.45
CA CYS A 85 -8.06 -5.12 10.10
C CYS A 85 -8.97 -5.80 9.09
N PHE A 86 -9.17 -7.10 9.28
CA PHE A 86 -10.12 -7.92 8.55
C PHE A 86 -11.08 -8.56 9.55
N LEU A 87 -12.34 -8.20 9.46
CA LEU A 87 -13.36 -8.59 10.43
C LEU A 87 -14.53 -9.26 9.72
N GLN A 88 -15.20 -10.15 10.44
CA GLN A 88 -16.50 -10.68 10.04
C GLN A 88 -17.55 -10.22 11.07
N ARG A 89 -18.56 -9.51 10.61
CA ARG A 89 -19.69 -9.05 11.45
C ARG A 89 -20.98 -9.51 10.82
N GLU A 90 -21.73 -10.31 11.54
CA GLU A 90 -22.97 -10.89 11.07
C GLU A 90 -22.76 -11.66 9.76
N ASN A 91 -23.27 -11.13 8.65
CA ASN A 91 -23.14 -11.72 7.30
C ASN A 91 -22.25 -10.89 6.36
N GLN A 92 -21.48 -9.95 6.91
CA GLN A 92 -20.62 -9.08 6.10
C GLN A 92 -19.16 -9.18 6.50
N TRP A 93 -18.29 -9.03 5.51
CA TRP A 93 -16.86 -8.88 5.69
C TRP A 93 -16.51 -7.40 5.79
N VAL A 94 -15.68 -7.03 6.75
CA VAL A 94 -15.31 -5.64 7.00
C VAL A 94 -13.80 -5.49 6.94
N VAL A 95 -13.33 -4.54 6.14
CA VAL A 95 -11.93 -4.10 6.12
C VAL A 95 -11.85 -2.69 6.66
N CYS A 96 -10.99 -2.49 7.66
CA CYS A 96 -10.85 -1.20 8.33
C CYS A 96 -9.42 -0.96 8.80
N LEU A 97 -9.18 0.22 9.34
CA LEU A 97 -7.96 0.54 10.07
C LEU A 97 -8.27 0.57 11.57
N ALA A 98 -7.31 0.12 12.37
CA ALA A 98 -7.39 0.26 13.82
C ALA A 98 -6.71 1.54 14.27
N ASP A 99 -7.38 2.27 15.14
CA ASP A 99 -6.80 3.30 15.99
C ASP A 99 -6.80 2.76 17.45
N THR A 100 -6.07 3.42 18.33
CA THR A 100 -5.96 3.04 19.77
C THR A 100 -7.29 2.92 20.48
N ARG A 101 -8.37 3.49 19.97
CA ARG A 101 -9.68 3.58 20.62
C ARG A 101 -10.82 2.97 19.83
N CYS A 102 -10.69 2.85 18.51
CA CYS A 102 -11.78 2.40 17.64
C CYS A 102 -11.28 1.88 16.31
N PHE A 103 -12.17 1.20 15.60
CA PHE A 103 -12.01 0.96 14.16
C PHE A 103 -12.42 2.19 13.38
N CYS A 104 -11.66 2.54 12.36
CA CYS A 104 -11.92 3.67 11.48
C CYS A 104 -11.77 3.26 10.01
N ASP A 105 -12.30 4.09 9.12
CA ASP A 105 -12.29 3.84 7.67
C ASP A 105 -12.85 2.45 7.31
N GLU A 106 -13.97 2.08 7.95
CA GLU A 106 -14.63 0.80 7.76
C GLU A 106 -15.28 0.73 6.37
N GLN A 107 -15.05 -0.39 5.67
CA GLN A 107 -15.71 -0.74 4.42
C GLN A 107 -16.27 -2.15 4.55
N SER A 108 -17.56 -2.32 4.24
CA SER A 108 -18.26 -3.60 4.30
C SER A 108 -18.42 -4.20 2.91
N PHE A 109 -18.32 -5.51 2.82
CA PHE A 109 -18.40 -6.29 1.59
C PHE A 109 -19.30 -7.50 1.81
N ASP A 110 -20.10 -7.83 0.80
CA ASP A 110 -20.92 -9.04 0.80
C ASP A 110 -20.11 -10.27 0.33
N SER A 111 -18.99 -10.05 -0.36
CA SER A 111 -18.10 -11.09 -0.87
C SER A 111 -16.80 -11.14 -0.06
N GLU A 112 -16.41 -12.33 0.38
CA GLU A 112 -15.14 -12.59 1.04
C GLU A 112 -13.96 -12.22 0.13
N GLN A 113 -14.04 -12.55 -1.16
CA GLN A 113 -13.01 -12.20 -2.14
C GLN A 113 -12.81 -10.70 -2.24
N GLU A 114 -13.88 -9.92 -2.39
CA GLU A 114 -13.76 -8.44 -2.47
C GLU A 114 -13.14 -7.85 -1.22
N ALA A 115 -13.49 -8.38 -0.05
CA ALA A 115 -12.90 -7.96 1.21
C ALA A 115 -11.40 -8.30 1.28
N CYS A 116 -11.00 -9.49 0.88
CA CYS A 116 -9.58 -9.90 0.85
C CYS A 116 -8.76 -9.05 -0.10
N GLU A 117 -9.26 -8.79 -1.31
CA GLU A 117 -8.61 -7.92 -2.28
C GLU A 117 -8.51 -6.48 -1.75
N ASN A 118 -9.59 -5.96 -1.14
CA ASN A 118 -9.58 -4.62 -0.56
C ASN A 118 -8.62 -4.51 0.64
N PHE A 119 -8.50 -5.58 1.44
CA PHE A 119 -7.51 -5.66 2.49
C PHE A 119 -6.09 -5.44 1.94
N VAL A 120 -5.74 -6.12 0.84
CA VAL A 120 -4.43 -5.97 0.18
C VAL A 120 -4.25 -4.52 -0.31
N TYR A 121 -5.28 -3.92 -0.91
CA TYR A 121 -5.20 -2.52 -1.37
C TYR A 121 -4.91 -1.55 -0.23
N LYS A 122 -5.58 -1.70 0.92
CA LYS A 122 -5.35 -0.88 2.11
C LYS A 122 -3.98 -1.15 2.74
N TYR A 123 -3.64 -2.42 2.93
CA TYR A 123 -2.41 -2.83 3.59
C TYR A 123 -1.17 -2.32 2.87
N PHE A 124 -1.15 -2.41 1.55
CA PHE A 124 -0.03 -1.93 0.73
C PHE A 124 -0.17 -0.49 0.27
N LEU A 125 -1.19 0.24 0.73
CA LEU A 125 -1.46 1.63 0.37
C LEU A 125 -1.46 1.85 -1.15
N LEU A 126 -2.22 1.02 -1.88
CA LEU A 126 -2.26 1.07 -3.33
C LEU A 126 -3.05 2.28 -3.83
N SER A 127 -2.52 2.96 -4.84
CA SER A 127 -3.23 4.03 -5.52
C SER A 127 -4.36 3.49 -6.40
N LYS A 128 -5.30 4.37 -6.80
CA LYS A 128 -6.39 3.98 -7.71
C LYS A 128 -5.88 3.43 -9.04
N GLU A 129 -4.79 3.99 -9.56
CA GLU A 129 -4.15 3.55 -10.80
C GLU A 129 -3.56 2.15 -10.65
N GLU A 130 -2.88 1.87 -9.52
CA GLU A 130 -2.33 0.56 -9.21
C GLU A 130 -3.43 -0.50 -9.04
N ILE A 131 -4.53 -0.15 -8.35
CA ILE A 131 -5.69 -1.05 -8.21
C ILE A 131 -6.32 -1.36 -9.57
N ASN A 132 -6.51 -0.36 -10.42
CA ASN A 132 -7.05 -0.56 -11.77
C ASN A 132 -6.14 -1.45 -12.62
N TRP A 133 -4.82 -1.31 -12.47
CA TRP A 133 -3.86 -2.17 -13.16
C TRP A 133 -3.92 -3.62 -12.68
N LEU A 134 -4.13 -3.86 -11.38
CA LEU A 134 -4.29 -5.22 -10.85
C LEU A 134 -5.55 -5.93 -11.37
N LYS A 135 -6.62 -5.18 -11.65
CA LYS A 135 -7.91 -5.70 -12.14
C LYS A 135 -7.95 -6.01 -13.64
N GLN A 136 -6.93 -5.62 -14.39
CA GLN A 136 -6.77 -5.91 -15.83
C GLN A 136 -6.14 -7.28 -16.05
#